data_53adc21a0cb142b3bf4511bc7595b086
#
_entry.id   53adc21a0cb142b3bf4511bc7595b086
#
_cell.length_a   1.000
_cell.length_b   1.000
_cell.length_c   1.000
_cell.angle_alpha   90.00
_cell.angle_beta   90.00
_cell.angle_gamma   90.00
#
_symmetry.space_group_name_H-M   'P 1'
#
loop_
_entity.id
_entity.type
_entity.pdbx_description
1 polymer ?
#
loop_
_entity_poly.entity_id
_entity_poly.type
_entity_poly.pdbx_seq_one_letter_code
_entity_poly.pdbx_strand_id
1 'polypeptide(L)'
;MIRAFHIILTTFAFALSTYSQIQNTYKNDASEQLGMAIDYFTSGKYHEALLIFSRLDKDFKLNPRFHAYMGVCQYYEWNFLEASKLLSESIPLLEGLAPHERSIYYYTCAESFFHQEKYAEAIPYYEQHLNVCYNNEKGDALYRIAFCYLFEGNNTVAKEYFKSSLAYYEQHDGSPAARIVQLKNMINGLKIE
;
A
#
# COMPACT_ATOMS: atom_id res chain seq x y z
N MET A 1 1.07 14.75 63.27
CA MET A 1 0.42 13.99 62.20
C MET A 1 0.06 14.86 61.00
N ILE A 2 -0.52 16.03 61.12
CA ILE A 2 -0.99 16.89 59.99
C ILE A 2 0.15 17.34 59.06
N ARG A 3 1.35 17.66 59.56
CA ARG A 3 2.50 18.09 58.71
C ARG A 3 3.05 16.96 57.79
N ALA A 4 3.06 15.73 58.28
CA ALA A 4 3.54 14.59 57.46
C ALA A 4 2.59 14.28 56.31
N PHE A 5 1.28 14.46 56.52
CA PHE A 5 0.25 14.25 55.48
C PHE A 5 0.34 15.29 54.36
N HIS A 6 0.65 16.54 54.68
CA HIS A 6 0.85 17.61 53.68
C HIS A 6 2.09 17.37 52.81
N ILE A 7 3.18 16.87 53.35
CA ILE A 7 4.41 16.59 52.61
C ILE A 7 4.17 15.42 51.64
N ILE A 8 3.48 14.37 52.05
CA ILE A 8 3.15 13.23 51.19
C ILE A 8 2.22 13.65 50.02
N LEU A 9 1.23 14.51 50.30
CA LEU A 9 0.29 14.99 49.28
C LEU A 9 0.99 15.89 48.24
N THR A 10 1.91 16.75 48.65
CA THR A 10 2.67 17.64 47.75
C THR A 10 3.67 16.88 46.89
N THR A 11 4.35 15.87 47.43
CA THR A 11 5.28 15.02 46.65
C THR A 11 4.55 14.17 45.64
N PHE A 12 3.36 13.67 45.98
CA PHE A 12 2.52 12.89 45.05
C PHE A 12 1.96 13.77 43.90
N ALA A 13 1.50 15.00 44.21
CA ALA A 13 1.06 15.96 43.20
C ALA A 13 2.19 16.38 42.25
N PHE A 14 3.41 16.58 42.77
CA PHE A 14 4.58 16.90 41.96
C PHE A 14 4.99 15.73 41.05
N ALA A 15 4.95 14.49 41.55
CA ALA A 15 5.24 13.30 40.77
C ALA A 15 4.21 13.09 39.63
N LEU A 16 2.92 13.37 39.87
CA LEU A 16 1.89 13.32 38.84
C LEU A 16 2.07 14.39 37.76
N SER A 17 2.47 15.60 38.14
CA SER A 17 2.71 16.69 37.20
C SER A 17 3.93 16.41 36.30
N THR A 18 5.03 15.91 36.88
CA THR A 18 6.21 15.52 36.09
C THR A 18 5.93 14.35 35.16
N TYR A 19 5.20 13.36 35.62
CA TYR A 19 4.75 12.23 34.76
C TYR A 19 3.91 12.73 33.59
N SER A 20 2.93 13.60 33.81
CA SER A 20 2.10 14.21 32.76
C SER A 20 2.93 15.01 31.74
N GLN A 21 3.93 15.78 32.23
CA GLN A 21 4.83 16.53 31.33
C GLN A 21 5.70 15.59 30.48
N ILE A 22 6.23 14.51 31.04
CA ILE A 22 7.02 13.51 30.31
C ILE A 22 6.15 12.85 29.23
N GLN A 23 4.93 12.46 29.55
CA GLN A 23 3.99 11.86 28.60
C GLN A 23 3.63 12.81 27.46
N ASN A 24 3.42 14.10 27.75
CA ASN A 24 3.12 15.10 26.73
C ASN A 24 4.32 15.35 25.80
N THR A 25 5.54 15.41 26.36
CA THR A 25 6.76 15.56 25.55
C THR A 25 6.96 14.36 24.63
N TYR A 26 6.80 13.14 25.13
CA TYR A 26 6.90 11.91 24.36
C TYR A 26 5.87 11.84 23.22
N LYS A 27 4.63 12.24 23.51
CA LYS A 27 3.56 12.28 22.50
C LYS A 27 3.81 13.35 21.44
N ASN A 28 4.36 14.50 21.79
CA ASN A 28 4.73 15.55 20.83
C ASN A 28 5.86 15.09 19.91
N ASP A 29 6.88 14.45 20.46
CA ASP A 29 7.98 13.86 19.69
C ASP A 29 7.48 12.78 18.73
N ALA A 30 6.58 11.90 19.18
CA ALA A 30 5.97 10.89 18.32
C ALA A 30 5.13 11.49 17.17
N SER A 31 4.42 12.60 17.44
CA SER A 31 3.65 13.31 16.40
C SER A 31 4.57 13.95 15.35
N GLU A 32 5.68 14.53 15.76
CA GLU A 32 6.68 15.11 14.86
C GLU A 32 7.32 14.00 13.99
N GLN A 33 7.69 12.88 14.61
CA GLN A 33 8.23 11.72 13.89
C GLN A 33 7.22 11.13 12.89
N LEU A 34 5.93 11.08 13.25
CA LEU A 34 4.90 10.64 12.34
C LEU A 34 4.78 11.56 11.11
N GLY A 35 4.84 12.89 11.33
CA GLY A 35 4.91 13.87 10.25
C GLY A 35 6.11 13.63 9.32
N MET A 36 7.30 13.45 9.91
CA MET A 36 8.53 13.14 9.16
C MET A 36 8.40 11.83 8.35
N ALA A 37 7.79 10.78 8.91
CA ALA A 37 7.56 9.53 8.19
C ALA A 37 6.64 9.71 6.99
N ILE A 38 5.59 10.53 7.12
CA ILE A 38 4.69 10.88 6.01
C ILE A 38 5.43 11.67 4.94
N ASP A 39 6.28 12.63 5.31
CA ASP A 39 7.08 13.41 4.36
C ASP A 39 8.07 12.52 3.60
N TYR A 40 8.72 11.59 4.27
CA TYR A 40 9.58 10.59 3.60
C TYR A 40 8.78 9.70 2.65
N PHE A 41 7.63 9.19 3.08
CA PHE A 41 6.76 8.37 2.24
C PHE A 41 6.32 9.11 0.98
N THR A 42 5.82 10.34 1.11
CA THR A 42 5.35 11.15 -0.02
C THR A 42 6.49 11.59 -0.96
N SER A 43 7.72 11.66 -0.44
CA SER A 43 8.94 11.94 -1.20
C SER A 43 9.57 10.70 -1.83
N GLY A 44 8.96 9.51 -1.70
CA GLY A 44 9.50 8.25 -2.23
C GLY A 44 10.68 7.67 -1.45
N LYS A 45 10.97 8.19 -0.26
CA LYS A 45 12.01 7.69 0.64
C LYS A 45 11.43 6.57 1.52
N TYR A 46 11.10 5.45 0.87
CA TYR A 46 10.34 4.39 1.50
C TYR A 46 11.07 3.69 2.63
N HIS A 47 12.40 3.56 2.52
CA HIS A 47 13.22 2.96 3.58
C HIS A 47 13.14 3.77 4.88
N GLU A 48 13.40 5.07 4.78
CA GLU A 48 13.38 5.98 5.94
C GLU A 48 11.99 6.08 6.56
N ALA A 49 10.95 6.14 5.71
CA ALA A 49 9.56 6.12 6.16
C ALA A 49 9.25 4.85 6.96
N LEU A 50 9.62 3.68 6.42
CA LEU A 50 9.38 2.37 7.03
C LEU A 50 10.04 2.24 8.40
N LEU A 51 11.28 2.72 8.56
CA LEU A 51 11.99 2.70 9.84
C LEU A 51 11.23 3.46 10.93
N ILE A 52 10.73 4.65 10.60
CA ILE A 52 10.00 5.48 11.55
C ILE A 52 8.62 4.90 11.83
N PHE A 53 7.83 4.54 10.80
CA PHE A 53 6.53 3.91 10.99
C PHE A 53 6.63 2.64 11.84
N SER A 54 7.60 1.76 11.55
CA SER A 54 7.78 0.50 12.29
C SER A 54 8.13 0.70 13.76
N ARG A 55 8.88 1.76 14.08
CA ARG A 55 9.16 2.15 15.47
C ARG A 55 7.91 2.67 16.16
N LEU A 56 7.21 3.61 15.52
CA LEU A 56 6.00 4.20 16.07
C LEU A 56 4.88 3.17 16.27
N ASP A 57 4.76 2.21 15.37
CA ASP A 57 3.73 1.18 15.46
C ASP A 57 3.89 0.27 16.68
N LYS A 58 5.14 -0.02 17.08
CA LYS A 58 5.43 -0.79 18.30
C LYS A 58 4.93 -0.09 19.56
N ASP A 59 5.05 1.24 19.60
CA ASP A 59 4.76 2.04 20.80
C ASP A 59 3.29 2.50 20.83
N PHE A 60 2.67 2.78 19.68
CA PHE A 60 1.39 3.48 19.58
C PHE A 60 0.29 2.72 18.85
N LYS A 61 0.59 1.58 18.22
CA LYS A 61 -0.35 0.83 17.36
C LYS A 61 -1.01 1.76 16.34
N LEU A 62 -0.32 2.02 15.26
CA LEU A 62 -0.76 2.93 14.20
C LEU A 62 -2.09 2.46 13.58
N ASN A 63 -2.83 3.40 13.02
CA ASN A 63 -4.09 3.08 12.36
C ASN A 63 -3.87 2.37 11.00
N PRO A 64 -4.91 1.74 10.41
CA PRO A 64 -4.78 0.95 9.18
C PRO A 64 -4.19 1.70 7.98
N ARG A 65 -4.36 3.03 7.89
CA ARG A 65 -3.78 3.82 6.80
C ARG A 65 -2.25 3.82 6.85
N PHE A 66 -1.67 3.91 8.06
CA PHE A 66 -0.21 3.84 8.22
C PHE A 66 0.32 2.42 8.01
N HIS A 67 -0.44 1.38 8.35
CA HIS A 67 -0.10 0.02 7.98
C HIS A 67 -0.09 -0.17 6.46
N ALA A 68 -1.03 0.45 5.74
CA ALA A 68 -1.00 0.45 4.28
C ALA A 68 0.23 1.21 3.73
N TYR A 69 0.63 2.34 4.33
CA TYR A 69 1.88 3.02 3.97
C TYR A 69 3.10 2.12 4.20
N MET A 70 3.15 1.41 5.34
CA MET A 70 4.21 0.44 5.60
C MET A 70 4.20 -0.69 4.57
N GLY A 71 3.04 -1.18 4.17
CA GLY A 71 2.90 -2.17 3.11
C GLY A 71 3.45 -1.70 1.76
N VAL A 72 3.16 -0.45 1.38
CA VAL A 72 3.75 0.18 0.19
C VAL A 72 5.28 0.31 0.33
N CYS A 73 5.77 0.74 1.49
CA CYS A 73 7.20 0.80 1.74
C CYS A 73 7.86 -0.57 1.61
N GLN A 74 7.27 -1.63 2.18
CA GLN A 74 7.77 -3.01 2.07
C GLN A 74 7.84 -3.49 0.62
N TYR A 75 6.86 -3.11 -0.23
CA TYR A 75 6.88 -3.41 -1.66
C TYR A 75 8.12 -2.79 -2.35
N TYR A 76 8.41 -1.53 -2.09
CA TYR A 76 9.58 -0.85 -2.65
C TYR A 76 10.91 -1.34 -2.07
N GLU A 77 10.91 -1.94 -0.88
CA GLU A 77 12.03 -2.68 -0.30
C GLU A 77 12.13 -4.14 -0.80
N TRP A 78 11.33 -4.52 -1.80
CA TRP A 78 11.28 -5.86 -2.39
C TRP A 78 10.85 -6.96 -1.41
N ASN A 79 10.26 -6.58 -0.29
CA ASN A 79 9.73 -7.51 0.70
C ASN A 79 8.24 -7.80 0.43
N PHE A 80 7.99 -8.47 -0.69
CA PHE A 80 6.64 -8.69 -1.21
C PHE A 80 5.73 -9.50 -0.28
N LEU A 81 6.30 -10.40 0.52
CA LEU A 81 5.53 -11.19 1.47
C LEU A 81 4.91 -10.31 2.57
N GLU A 82 5.72 -9.45 3.19
CA GLU A 82 5.22 -8.55 4.23
C GLU A 82 4.35 -7.43 3.64
N ALA A 83 4.66 -6.97 2.42
CA ALA A 83 3.85 -5.99 1.70
C ALA A 83 2.43 -6.52 1.45
N SER A 84 2.29 -7.70 0.87
CA SER A 84 0.97 -8.31 0.60
C SER A 84 0.18 -8.57 1.89
N LYS A 85 0.85 -9.00 2.97
CA LYS A 85 0.22 -9.21 4.28
C LYS A 85 -0.34 -7.90 4.84
N LEU A 86 0.51 -6.87 5.01
CA LEU A 86 0.10 -5.57 5.55
C LEU A 86 -1.02 -4.94 4.73
N LEU A 87 -0.93 -4.99 3.40
CA LEU A 87 -1.93 -4.42 2.52
C LEU A 87 -3.25 -5.18 2.55
N SER A 88 -3.23 -6.51 2.47
CA SER A 88 -4.45 -7.32 2.52
C SER A 88 -5.21 -7.19 3.84
N GLU A 89 -4.49 -7.03 4.96
CA GLU A 89 -5.08 -6.79 6.28
C GLU A 89 -5.65 -5.36 6.43
N SER A 90 -5.01 -4.37 5.80
CA SER A 90 -5.39 -2.96 5.93
C SER A 90 -6.52 -2.55 4.98
N ILE A 91 -6.49 -3.00 3.73
CA ILE A 91 -7.41 -2.58 2.66
C ILE A 91 -8.89 -2.61 3.06
N PRO A 92 -9.42 -3.67 3.71
CA PRO A 92 -10.82 -3.71 4.11
C PRO A 92 -11.23 -2.62 5.10
N LEU A 93 -10.26 -2.01 5.79
CA LEU A 93 -10.47 -0.98 6.80
C LEU A 93 -10.35 0.44 6.22
N LEU A 94 -10.11 0.58 4.91
CA LEU A 94 -9.80 1.84 4.23
C LEU A 94 -10.90 2.30 3.26
N GLU A 95 -12.11 1.75 3.35
CA GLU A 95 -13.22 2.08 2.44
C GLU A 95 -13.59 3.57 2.43
N GLY A 96 -13.36 4.27 3.54
CA GLY A 96 -13.62 5.72 3.67
C GLY A 96 -12.59 6.63 3.00
N LEU A 97 -11.48 6.10 2.47
CA LEU A 97 -10.47 6.89 1.77
C LEU A 97 -10.89 7.22 0.34
N ALA A 98 -10.27 8.26 -0.22
CA ALA A 98 -10.48 8.65 -1.61
C ALA A 98 -10.21 7.48 -2.58
N PRO A 99 -11.01 7.33 -3.65
CA PRO A 99 -10.90 6.20 -4.58
C PRO A 99 -9.47 6.02 -5.14
N HIS A 100 -8.84 7.11 -5.56
CA HIS A 100 -7.49 7.04 -6.12
C HIS A 100 -6.43 6.65 -5.06
N GLU A 101 -6.56 7.10 -3.81
CA GLU A 101 -5.66 6.63 -2.74
C GLU A 101 -5.80 5.12 -2.53
N ARG A 102 -7.02 4.60 -2.53
CA ARG A 102 -7.27 3.15 -2.44
C ARG A 102 -6.71 2.38 -3.64
N SER A 103 -6.73 2.99 -4.83
CA SER A 103 -6.19 2.34 -6.05
C SER A 103 -4.71 2.00 -5.90
N ILE A 104 -3.94 2.87 -5.24
CA ILE A 104 -2.51 2.63 -4.98
C ILE A 104 -2.32 1.37 -4.11
N TYR A 105 -3.13 1.22 -3.05
CA TYR A 105 -3.03 0.06 -2.17
C TYR A 105 -3.45 -1.23 -2.85
N TYR A 106 -4.53 -1.19 -3.63
CA TYR A 106 -4.97 -2.35 -4.42
C TYR A 106 -3.89 -2.78 -5.42
N TYR A 107 -3.35 -1.84 -6.19
CA TYR A 107 -2.32 -2.14 -7.18
C TYR A 107 -1.05 -2.70 -6.52
N THR A 108 -0.57 -2.06 -5.45
CA THR A 108 0.64 -2.51 -4.74
C THR A 108 0.45 -3.88 -4.09
N CYS A 109 -0.75 -4.17 -3.56
CA CYS A 109 -1.08 -5.50 -3.02
C CYS A 109 -1.06 -6.56 -4.13
N ALA A 110 -1.69 -6.27 -5.27
CA ALA A 110 -1.70 -7.14 -6.44
C ALA A 110 -0.28 -7.42 -6.96
N GLU A 111 0.53 -6.37 -7.15
CA GLU A 111 1.94 -6.51 -7.56
C GLU A 111 2.75 -7.34 -6.54
N SER A 112 2.47 -7.16 -5.25
CA SER A 112 3.14 -7.95 -4.20
C SER A 112 2.80 -9.43 -4.30
N PHE A 113 1.56 -9.79 -4.59
CA PHE A 113 1.18 -11.19 -4.85
C PHE A 113 1.75 -11.69 -6.19
N PHE A 114 1.73 -10.85 -7.22
CA PHE A 114 2.28 -11.19 -8.54
C PHE A 114 3.78 -11.56 -8.44
N HIS A 115 4.57 -10.79 -7.71
CA HIS A 115 6.00 -11.06 -7.49
C HIS A 115 6.27 -12.30 -6.63
N GLN A 116 5.26 -12.79 -5.89
CA GLN A 116 5.31 -14.06 -5.18
C GLN A 116 4.81 -15.23 -6.03
N GLU A 117 4.52 -15.01 -7.32
CA GLU A 117 3.90 -15.99 -8.24
C GLU A 117 2.51 -16.49 -7.78
N LYS A 118 1.85 -15.71 -6.91
CA LYS A 118 0.48 -15.96 -6.42
C LYS A 118 -0.52 -15.22 -7.31
N TYR A 119 -0.63 -15.69 -8.53
CA TYR A 119 -1.39 -14.99 -9.57
C TYR A 119 -2.89 -14.97 -9.30
N ALA A 120 -3.43 -16.07 -8.81
CA ALA A 120 -4.85 -16.15 -8.45
C ALA A 120 -5.23 -15.16 -7.33
N GLU A 121 -4.34 -14.95 -6.37
CA GLU A 121 -4.53 -13.98 -5.28
C GLU A 121 -4.34 -12.53 -5.76
N ALA A 122 -3.52 -12.29 -6.79
CA ALA A 122 -3.30 -10.96 -7.34
C ALA A 122 -4.51 -10.42 -8.12
N ILE A 123 -5.22 -11.28 -8.87
CA ILE A 123 -6.32 -10.90 -9.78
C ILE A 123 -7.37 -10.02 -9.07
N PRO A 124 -7.99 -10.42 -7.94
CA PRO A 124 -9.05 -9.63 -7.32
C PRO A 124 -8.60 -8.24 -6.88
N TYR A 125 -7.33 -8.04 -6.53
CA TYR A 125 -6.81 -6.72 -6.18
C TYR A 125 -6.59 -5.84 -7.42
N TYR A 126 -6.13 -6.39 -8.54
CA TYR A 126 -6.10 -5.65 -9.80
C TYR A 126 -7.52 -5.26 -10.27
N GLU A 127 -8.51 -6.14 -10.12
CA GLU A 127 -9.89 -5.83 -10.47
C GLU A 127 -10.47 -4.71 -9.58
N GLN A 128 -10.17 -4.72 -8.29
CA GLN A 128 -10.55 -3.61 -7.39
C GLN A 128 -9.85 -2.31 -7.77
N HIS A 129 -8.57 -2.37 -8.14
CA HIS A 129 -7.84 -1.21 -8.67
C HIS A 129 -8.55 -0.63 -9.91
N LEU A 130 -8.95 -1.45 -10.88
CA LEU A 130 -9.64 -1.00 -12.10
C LEU A 130 -10.92 -0.21 -11.83
N ASN A 131 -11.62 -0.49 -10.71
CA ASN A 131 -12.85 0.18 -10.33
C ASN A 131 -12.63 1.61 -9.78
N VAL A 132 -11.43 1.92 -9.28
CA VAL A 132 -11.17 3.15 -8.52
C VAL A 132 -9.96 3.95 -9.02
N CYS A 133 -9.16 3.40 -9.94
CA CYS A 133 -7.98 4.05 -10.51
C CYS A 133 -8.36 5.11 -11.56
N TYR A 134 -7.40 5.94 -11.92
CA TYR A 134 -7.57 6.85 -13.06
C TYR A 134 -7.58 6.09 -14.39
N ASN A 135 -8.20 6.71 -15.38
CA ASN A 135 -8.33 6.07 -16.69
C ASN A 135 -6.99 5.70 -17.33
N ASN A 136 -5.97 6.53 -17.20
CA ASN A 136 -4.63 6.26 -17.76
C ASN A 136 -3.89 5.08 -17.09
N GLU A 137 -4.37 4.57 -15.96
CA GLU A 137 -3.77 3.45 -15.22
C GLU A 137 -4.37 2.09 -15.61
N LYS A 138 -5.58 2.09 -16.22
CA LYS A 138 -6.32 0.85 -16.50
C LYS A 138 -5.60 -0.08 -17.48
N GLY A 139 -4.91 0.49 -18.47
CA GLY A 139 -4.19 -0.30 -19.48
C GLY A 139 -3.13 -1.21 -18.86
N ASP A 140 -2.37 -0.71 -17.88
CA ASP A 140 -1.36 -1.49 -17.17
C ASP A 140 -1.98 -2.56 -16.27
N ALA A 141 -3.05 -2.25 -15.55
CA ALA A 141 -3.73 -3.23 -14.71
C ALA A 141 -4.33 -4.38 -15.54
N LEU A 142 -4.99 -4.08 -16.67
CA LEU A 142 -5.50 -5.10 -17.60
C LEU A 142 -4.36 -5.98 -18.15
N TYR A 143 -3.22 -5.39 -18.45
CA TYR A 143 -2.03 -6.11 -18.89
C TYR A 143 -1.52 -7.08 -17.81
N ARG A 144 -1.49 -6.65 -16.55
CA ARG A 144 -1.10 -7.50 -15.42
C ARG A 144 -2.06 -8.65 -15.18
N ILE A 145 -3.37 -8.40 -15.22
CA ILE A 145 -4.39 -9.45 -15.11
C ILE A 145 -4.22 -10.49 -16.22
N ALA A 146 -3.94 -10.05 -17.46
CA ALA A 146 -3.67 -10.96 -18.57
C ALA A 146 -2.48 -11.89 -18.27
N PHE A 147 -1.41 -11.38 -17.69
CA PHE A 147 -0.29 -12.22 -17.28
C PHE A 147 -0.63 -13.17 -16.14
N CYS A 148 -1.44 -12.73 -15.17
CA CYS A 148 -1.89 -13.65 -14.12
C CYS A 148 -2.60 -14.86 -14.74
N TYR A 149 -3.56 -14.63 -15.63
CA TYR A 149 -4.27 -15.74 -16.30
C TYR A 149 -3.37 -16.56 -17.20
N LEU A 150 -2.38 -15.92 -17.86
CA LEU A 150 -1.40 -16.64 -18.70
C LEU A 150 -0.56 -17.60 -17.86
N PHE A 151 -0.08 -17.16 -16.70
CA PHE A 151 0.75 -17.98 -15.82
C PHE A 151 -0.07 -19.07 -15.10
N GLU A 152 -1.37 -18.83 -14.90
CA GLU A 152 -2.32 -19.86 -14.43
C GLU A 152 -2.74 -20.85 -15.56
N GLY A 153 -2.18 -20.70 -16.77
CA GLY A 153 -2.48 -21.58 -17.91
C GLY A 153 -3.79 -21.28 -18.62
N ASN A 154 -4.51 -20.23 -18.27
CA ASN A 154 -5.77 -19.84 -18.90
C ASN A 154 -5.53 -18.89 -20.08
N ASN A 155 -5.02 -19.45 -21.20
CA ASN A 155 -4.67 -18.69 -22.39
C ASN A 155 -5.87 -17.96 -23.01
N THR A 156 -7.07 -18.51 -22.92
CA THR A 156 -8.28 -17.92 -23.48
C THR A 156 -8.61 -16.60 -22.77
N VAL A 157 -8.68 -16.62 -21.44
CA VAL A 157 -8.97 -15.43 -20.63
C VAL A 157 -7.81 -14.43 -20.73
N ALA A 158 -6.57 -14.89 -20.68
CA ALA A 158 -5.39 -14.05 -20.84
C ALA A 158 -5.44 -13.23 -22.14
N LYS A 159 -5.81 -13.89 -23.25
CA LYS A 159 -5.94 -13.23 -24.56
C LYS A 159 -6.99 -12.13 -24.57
N GLU A 160 -8.14 -12.33 -23.91
CA GLU A 160 -9.19 -11.31 -23.83
C GLU A 160 -8.73 -10.09 -22.99
N TYR A 161 -8.04 -10.32 -21.90
CA TYR A 161 -7.45 -9.20 -21.11
C TYR A 161 -6.34 -8.48 -21.87
N PHE A 162 -5.49 -9.17 -22.63
CA PHE A 162 -4.51 -8.52 -23.51
C PHE A 162 -5.18 -7.66 -24.59
N LYS A 163 -6.28 -8.14 -25.21
CA LYS A 163 -7.06 -7.34 -26.16
C LYS A 163 -7.67 -6.10 -25.51
N SER A 164 -8.21 -6.24 -24.29
CA SER A 164 -8.77 -5.13 -23.53
C SER A 164 -7.69 -4.09 -23.20
N SER A 165 -6.51 -4.54 -22.76
CA SER A 165 -5.36 -3.68 -22.54
C SER A 165 -4.92 -2.96 -23.81
N LEU A 166 -4.83 -3.67 -24.94
CA LEU A 166 -4.47 -3.11 -26.24
C LEU A 166 -5.45 -2.00 -26.66
N ALA A 167 -6.77 -2.30 -26.61
CA ALA A 167 -7.80 -1.33 -26.94
C ALA A 167 -7.68 -0.06 -26.09
N TYR A 168 -7.33 -0.23 -24.83
CA TYR A 168 -7.12 0.87 -23.90
C TYR A 168 -5.94 1.77 -24.32
N TYR A 169 -4.79 1.18 -24.64
CA TYR A 169 -3.62 1.91 -25.11
C TYR A 169 -3.83 2.57 -26.48
N GLU A 170 -4.58 1.94 -27.39
CA GLU A 170 -4.86 2.51 -28.70
C GLU A 170 -5.83 3.71 -28.65
N GLN A 171 -6.66 3.80 -27.58
CA GLN A 171 -7.62 4.90 -27.40
C GLN A 171 -7.03 6.11 -26.66
N HIS A 172 -5.85 5.98 -26.04
CA HIS A 172 -5.28 7.03 -25.20
C HIS A 172 -4.01 7.59 -25.82
N ASP A 173 -4.02 8.90 -26.06
CA ASP A 173 -2.86 9.65 -26.54
C ASP A 173 -1.68 9.54 -25.57
N GLY A 174 -0.48 9.38 -26.10
CA GLY A 174 0.73 9.24 -25.29
C GLY A 174 1.04 7.83 -24.84
N SER A 175 0.22 6.84 -25.23
CA SER A 175 0.50 5.42 -24.94
C SER A 175 1.82 4.95 -25.57
N PRO A 176 2.63 4.13 -24.85
CA PRO A 176 3.91 3.67 -25.37
C PRO A 176 3.75 2.78 -26.60
N ALA A 177 4.21 3.23 -27.77
CA ALA A 177 4.13 2.48 -29.03
C ALA A 177 4.73 1.06 -28.91
N ALA A 178 5.80 0.90 -28.15
CA ALA A 178 6.43 -0.39 -27.88
C ALA A 178 5.47 -1.35 -27.17
N ARG A 179 4.65 -0.87 -26.22
CA ARG A 179 3.66 -1.68 -25.50
C ARG A 179 2.56 -2.17 -26.45
N ILE A 180 2.10 -1.30 -27.34
CA ILE A 180 1.09 -1.65 -28.36
C ILE A 180 1.62 -2.77 -29.28
N VAL A 181 2.85 -2.64 -29.78
CA VAL A 181 3.49 -3.67 -30.61
C VAL A 181 3.65 -4.98 -29.83
N GLN A 182 4.11 -4.92 -28.59
CA GLN A 182 4.26 -6.07 -27.72
C GLN A 182 2.92 -6.82 -27.55
N LEU A 183 1.85 -6.09 -27.20
CA LEU A 183 0.51 -6.66 -27.02
C LEU A 183 -0.01 -7.33 -28.31
N LYS A 184 0.15 -6.71 -29.48
CA LYS A 184 -0.23 -7.31 -30.76
C LYS A 184 0.50 -8.62 -31.00
N ASN A 185 1.80 -8.68 -30.74
CA ASN A 185 2.58 -9.88 -30.90
C ASN A 185 2.15 -10.99 -29.92
N MET A 186 1.87 -10.65 -28.67
CA MET A 186 1.41 -11.61 -27.65
C MET A 186 0.02 -12.19 -28.02
N ILE A 187 -0.93 -11.32 -28.41
CA ILE A 187 -2.28 -11.73 -28.82
C ILE A 187 -2.23 -12.70 -30.02
N ASN A 188 -1.35 -12.41 -30.99
CA ASN A 188 -1.18 -13.26 -32.19
C ASN A 188 -0.47 -14.58 -31.89
N GLY A 189 0.48 -14.57 -30.94
CA GLY A 189 1.25 -15.75 -30.56
C GLY A 189 0.52 -16.72 -29.64
N LEU A 190 -0.49 -16.25 -28.87
CA LEU A 190 -1.25 -17.09 -27.96
C LEU A 190 -2.16 -18.05 -28.70
N LYS A 191 -1.85 -19.35 -28.61
CA LYS A 191 -2.72 -20.43 -29.06
C LYS A 191 -3.84 -20.61 -28.03
N ILE A 192 -5.07 -20.63 -28.50
CA ILE A 192 -6.27 -21.01 -27.74
C ILE A 192 -6.46 -22.48 -27.98
N GLU A 193 -6.47 -23.30 -26.95
CA GLU A 193 -6.88 -24.68 -26.98
C GLU A 193 -8.40 -24.79 -26.89
#